data_d485c3d9b568a5c3cabac69790628cb7
#
_entry.id   d485c3d9b568a5c3cabac69790628cb7
#
_cell.length_a   1.000
_cell.length_b   1.000
_cell.length_c   1.000
_cell.angle_alpha   90.00
_cell.angle_beta   90.00
_cell.angle_gamma   90.00
#
_symmetry.space_group_name_H-M   'P 1'
#
loop_
_entity.id
_entity.type
_entity.pdbx_description
1 polymer ?
#
loop_
_entity_poly.entity_id
_entity_poly.type
_entity_poly.pdbx_seq_one_letter_code
_entity_poly.pdbx_strand_id
1 'polypeptide(L)'
;AIEPRPSVQWFLKMDELAKCALSAVQKGEIKFNDKRWEKLYTDWLSNIKDWCISRQIWWGHKIPIDGVDDVLDTWFSSALWPFATLGWPDKNSNDLKEFYPTQVVSTDRGIINLWVARMIFSGVEFIGEIPFSNIIIHPTVLAKDGRRMSKSLGTGIDPLILIDKYGA
;
A
#
# COMPACT_ATOMS: atom_id res chain seq x y z
N ALA A 1 1.00 24.45 25.33
CA ALA A 1 0.24 23.25 25.70
C ALA A 1 -0.44 22.69 24.46
N ILE A 2 -0.52 21.37 24.34
CA ILE A 2 -1.28 20.70 23.26
C ILE A 2 -2.64 20.35 23.83
N GLU A 3 -3.70 20.77 23.15
CA GLU A 3 -5.08 20.54 23.55
C GLU A 3 -5.75 19.62 22.52
N PRO A 4 -6.29 18.45 22.92
CA PRO A 4 -7.04 17.62 21.99
C PRO A 4 -8.38 18.26 21.64
N ARG A 5 -8.66 18.34 20.34
CA ARG A 5 -9.95 18.86 19.84
C ARG A 5 -10.67 17.79 19.03
N PRO A 6 -11.94 17.51 19.32
CA PRO A 6 -12.73 16.65 18.45
C PRO A 6 -12.96 17.34 17.11
N SER A 7 -12.85 16.57 16.02
CA SER A 7 -13.15 17.05 14.67
C SER A 7 -13.88 15.96 13.89
N VAL A 8 -14.68 16.38 12.91
CA VAL A 8 -15.34 15.46 11.99
C VAL A 8 -14.25 14.78 11.14
N GLN A 9 -14.35 13.47 10.98
CA GLN A 9 -13.43 12.67 10.19
C GLN A 9 -14.21 11.78 9.23
N TRP A 10 -13.57 11.45 8.10
CA TRP A 10 -14.12 10.54 7.11
C TRP A 10 -13.48 9.16 7.28
N PHE A 11 -14.34 8.15 7.37
CA PHE A 11 -13.94 6.76 7.54
C PHE A 11 -14.43 5.90 6.39
N LEU A 12 -13.57 5.02 5.92
CA LEU A 12 -13.92 3.95 5.01
C LEU A 12 -14.29 2.70 5.82
N LYS A 13 -15.47 2.14 5.57
CA LYS A 13 -15.89 0.86 6.18
C LYS A 13 -15.06 -0.27 5.61
N MET A 14 -14.43 -1.05 6.49
CA MET A 14 -13.41 -2.01 6.06
C MET A 14 -13.90 -3.46 6.03
N ASP A 15 -15.05 -3.80 6.64
CA ASP A 15 -15.48 -5.19 6.81
C ASP A 15 -15.55 -5.98 5.49
N GLU A 16 -16.23 -5.45 4.47
CA GLU A 16 -16.36 -6.15 3.18
C GLU A 16 -15.05 -6.15 2.38
N LEU A 17 -14.34 -5.04 2.39
CA LEU A 17 -13.03 -4.91 1.72
C LEU A 17 -12.01 -5.90 2.30
N ALA A 18 -12.00 -6.05 3.62
CA ALA A 18 -11.13 -7.01 4.30
C ALA A 18 -11.49 -8.46 3.96
N LYS A 19 -12.78 -8.80 3.90
CA LYS A 19 -13.24 -10.15 3.51
C LYS A 19 -12.77 -10.52 2.10
N CYS A 20 -12.91 -9.60 1.14
CA CYS A 20 -12.45 -9.82 -0.23
C CYS A 20 -10.94 -10.08 -0.28
N ALA A 21 -10.16 -9.23 0.41
CA ALA A 21 -8.70 -9.35 0.45
C ALA A 21 -8.22 -10.63 1.15
N LEU A 22 -8.87 -11.04 2.25
CA LEU A 22 -8.59 -12.30 2.93
C LEU A 22 -8.91 -13.50 2.04
N SER A 23 -10.05 -13.47 1.35
CA SER A 23 -10.49 -14.54 0.46
C SER A 23 -9.46 -14.83 -0.64
N ALA A 24 -8.87 -13.79 -1.24
CA ALA A 24 -7.86 -13.94 -2.30
C ALA A 24 -6.63 -14.74 -1.84
N VAL A 25 -6.16 -14.48 -0.62
CA VAL A 25 -5.03 -15.22 -0.04
C VAL A 25 -5.45 -16.64 0.39
N GLN A 26 -6.60 -16.80 1.03
CA GLN A 26 -7.10 -18.11 1.47
C GLN A 26 -7.37 -19.08 0.31
N LYS A 27 -7.79 -18.57 -0.85
CA LYS A 27 -7.96 -19.35 -2.07
C LYS A 27 -6.64 -19.64 -2.80
N GLY A 28 -5.52 -19.06 -2.35
CA GLY A 28 -4.23 -19.22 -2.98
C GLY A 28 -4.05 -18.44 -4.29
N GLU A 29 -4.94 -17.50 -4.58
CA GLU A 29 -4.83 -16.58 -5.71
C GLU A 29 -3.64 -15.63 -5.51
N ILE A 30 -3.36 -15.25 -4.26
CA ILE A 30 -2.20 -14.46 -3.84
C ILE A 30 -1.33 -15.28 -2.90
N LYS A 31 -0.03 -15.28 -3.15
CA LYS A 31 0.96 -16.04 -2.36
C LYS A 31 2.05 -15.13 -1.82
N PHE A 32 2.36 -15.27 -0.55
CA PHE A 32 3.54 -14.65 0.07
C PHE A 32 4.76 -15.58 -0.04
N ASN A 33 5.94 -15.01 -0.17
CA ASN A 33 7.19 -15.77 -0.20
C ASN A 33 7.52 -16.49 1.13
N ASP A 34 6.85 -16.12 2.23
CA ASP A 34 7.01 -16.72 3.54
C ASP A 34 5.68 -16.65 4.32
N LYS A 35 5.30 -17.76 4.96
CA LYS A 35 4.05 -17.90 5.72
C LYS A 35 3.93 -16.94 6.91
N ARG A 36 5.04 -16.46 7.48
CA ARG A 36 5.00 -15.46 8.56
C ARG A 36 4.41 -14.13 8.10
N TRP A 37 4.64 -13.75 6.85
CA TRP A 37 4.09 -12.52 6.27
C TRP A 37 2.62 -12.67 5.89
N GLU A 38 2.25 -13.83 5.39
CA GLU A 38 0.85 -14.20 5.17
C GLU A 38 0.07 -14.17 6.49
N LYS A 39 0.66 -14.72 7.57
CA LYS A 39 0.04 -14.66 8.90
C LYS A 39 -0.11 -13.21 9.39
N LEU A 40 0.91 -12.37 9.26
CA LEU A 40 0.85 -10.96 9.66
C LEU A 40 -0.26 -10.21 8.90
N TYR A 41 -0.35 -10.41 7.60
CA TYR A 41 -1.40 -9.87 6.74
C TYR A 41 -2.79 -10.33 7.18
N THR A 42 -2.96 -11.63 7.38
CA THR A 42 -4.24 -12.25 7.75
C THR A 42 -4.69 -11.81 9.15
N ASP A 43 -3.79 -11.82 10.13
CA ASP A 43 -4.08 -11.38 11.50
C ASP A 43 -4.52 -9.91 11.53
N TRP A 44 -3.89 -9.05 10.74
CA TRP A 44 -4.25 -7.64 10.67
C TRP A 44 -5.62 -7.42 10.03
N LEU A 45 -5.90 -8.03 8.88
CA LEU A 45 -7.17 -7.89 8.18
C LEU A 45 -8.34 -8.49 8.96
N SER A 46 -8.12 -9.60 9.67
CA SER A 46 -9.17 -10.24 10.49
C SER A 46 -9.59 -9.36 11.68
N ASN A 47 -8.77 -8.41 12.09
CA ASN A 47 -9.02 -7.51 13.20
C ASN A 47 -9.07 -6.04 12.76
N ILE A 48 -9.27 -5.79 11.46
CA ILE A 48 -9.23 -4.44 10.92
C ILE A 48 -10.38 -3.60 11.47
N LYS A 49 -10.09 -2.33 11.69
CA LYS A 49 -11.09 -1.31 12.04
C LYS A 49 -11.30 -0.39 10.85
N ASP A 50 -12.40 0.34 10.87
CA ASP A 50 -12.67 1.37 9.87
C ASP A 50 -11.49 2.31 9.72
N TRP A 51 -11.14 2.60 8.48
CA TRP A 51 -9.96 3.39 8.15
C TRP A 51 -10.30 4.86 8.02
N CYS A 52 -9.75 5.69 8.92
CA CYS A 52 -9.83 7.14 8.79
C CYS A 52 -9.01 7.58 7.56
N ILE A 53 -9.69 8.05 6.53
CA ILE A 53 -9.09 8.46 5.26
C ILE A 53 -8.87 9.96 5.14
N SER A 54 -9.40 10.77 6.04
CA SER A 54 -9.25 12.23 6.01
C SER A 54 -7.98 12.70 6.71
N ARG A 55 -7.33 13.71 6.14
CA ARG A 55 -6.15 14.38 6.71
C ARG A 55 -6.33 15.90 6.61
N GLN A 56 -6.02 16.61 7.70
CA GLN A 56 -6.06 18.06 7.82
C GLN A 56 -4.66 18.64 7.53
N ILE A 57 -4.22 18.51 6.27
CA ILE A 57 -2.93 19.01 5.79
C ILE A 57 -3.13 19.84 4.51
N TRP A 58 -2.18 20.70 4.19
CA TRP A 58 -2.33 21.67 3.09
C TRP A 58 -2.10 21.08 1.69
N TRP A 59 -1.59 19.87 1.58
CA TRP A 59 -1.32 19.21 0.29
C TRP A 59 -1.88 17.80 0.31
N GLY A 60 -2.25 17.32 -0.86
CA GLY A 60 -2.84 16.01 -1.07
C GLY A 60 -4.02 16.08 -2.03
N HIS A 61 -4.64 14.93 -2.26
CA HIS A 61 -5.84 14.84 -3.08
C HIS A 61 -7.06 15.16 -2.22
N LYS A 62 -7.82 16.20 -2.57
CA LYS A 62 -9.04 16.55 -1.86
C LYS A 62 -10.04 15.40 -1.87
N ILE A 63 -10.76 15.23 -0.76
CA ILE A 63 -11.91 14.33 -0.70
C ILE A 63 -12.99 14.89 -1.65
N PRO A 64 -13.50 14.12 -2.63
CA PRO A 64 -14.40 14.61 -3.66
C PRO A 64 -15.85 14.77 -3.15
N ILE A 65 -16.02 15.52 -2.08
CA ILE A 65 -17.32 15.82 -1.45
C ILE A 65 -17.41 17.33 -1.26
N ASP A 66 -18.51 17.91 -1.70
CA ASP A 66 -18.72 19.35 -1.61
C ASP A 66 -18.69 19.82 -0.14
N GLY A 67 -17.97 20.92 0.09
CA GLY A 67 -17.81 21.51 1.42
C GLY A 67 -16.79 20.80 2.33
N VAL A 68 -16.05 19.81 1.82
CA VAL A 68 -14.96 19.14 2.55
C VAL A 68 -13.62 19.67 2.07
N ASP A 69 -12.84 20.26 2.98
CA ASP A 69 -11.47 20.75 2.68
C ASP A 69 -10.37 19.74 3.01
N ASP A 70 -10.70 18.67 3.69
CA ASP A 70 -9.76 17.60 4.02
C ASP A 70 -9.23 16.91 2.75
N VAL A 71 -8.02 16.37 2.87
CA VAL A 71 -7.41 15.56 1.82
C VAL A 71 -7.38 14.09 2.20
N LEU A 72 -7.27 13.22 1.21
CA LEU A 72 -7.16 11.79 1.41
C LEU A 72 -5.81 11.41 2.05
N ASP A 73 -5.83 10.40 2.89
CA ASP A 73 -4.63 9.70 3.34
C ASP A 73 -3.77 9.30 2.14
N THR A 74 -2.46 9.52 2.21
CA THR A 74 -1.52 9.17 1.14
C THR A 74 -1.61 7.70 0.72
N TRP A 75 -1.94 6.81 1.67
CA TRP A 75 -2.11 5.39 1.39
C TRP A 75 -3.37 5.06 0.58
N PHE A 76 -4.31 5.98 0.48
CA PHE A 76 -5.48 5.83 -0.38
C PHE A 76 -5.06 5.91 -1.86
N SER A 77 -4.40 6.98 -2.26
CA SER A 77 -3.88 7.13 -3.63
C SER A 77 -2.79 6.09 -3.95
N SER A 78 -1.93 5.76 -2.98
CA SER A 78 -0.90 4.73 -3.15
C SER A 78 -1.49 3.33 -3.39
N ALA A 79 -2.68 3.05 -2.84
CA ALA A 79 -3.38 1.79 -3.07
C ALA A 79 -3.88 1.62 -4.51
N LEU A 80 -4.10 2.72 -5.22
CA LEU A 80 -4.57 2.71 -6.61
C LEU A 80 -3.44 2.47 -7.62
N TRP A 81 -2.18 2.50 -7.16
CA TRP A 81 -1.00 2.48 -8.02
C TRP A 81 -0.99 1.33 -9.06
N PRO A 82 -1.34 0.07 -8.73
CA PRO A 82 -1.25 -1.04 -9.67
C PRO A 82 -2.10 -0.88 -10.92
N PHE A 83 -3.13 -0.06 -10.90
CA PHE A 83 -4.05 0.12 -12.01
C PHE A 83 -4.18 1.59 -12.45
N ALA A 84 -4.03 2.55 -11.55
CA ALA A 84 -4.09 3.97 -11.92
C ALA A 84 -2.94 4.38 -12.85
N THR A 85 -1.74 3.85 -12.64
CA THR A 85 -0.57 4.11 -13.50
C THR A 85 -0.70 3.46 -14.89
N LEU A 86 -1.59 2.50 -15.04
CA LEU A 86 -1.89 1.81 -16.30
C LEU A 86 -3.08 2.40 -17.04
N GLY A 87 -3.55 3.58 -16.62
CA GLY A 87 -4.57 4.35 -17.32
C GLY A 87 -5.99 4.22 -16.76
N TRP A 88 -6.22 3.44 -15.65
CA TRP A 88 -7.53 3.48 -14.98
C TRP A 88 -7.88 4.93 -14.58
N PRO A 89 -9.15 5.42 -14.75
CA PRO A 89 -10.37 4.65 -14.94
C PRO A 89 -10.76 4.34 -16.39
N ASP A 90 -9.91 4.64 -17.39
CA ASP A 90 -10.18 4.24 -18.77
C ASP A 90 -10.04 2.71 -18.94
N LYS A 91 -11.18 2.02 -19.00
CA LYS A 91 -11.25 0.57 -19.22
C LYS A 91 -10.72 0.12 -20.59
N ASN A 92 -10.50 1.05 -21.51
CA ASN A 92 -9.97 0.76 -22.84
C ASN A 92 -8.46 0.93 -22.93
N SER A 93 -7.81 1.42 -21.87
CA SER A 93 -6.35 1.53 -21.83
C SER A 93 -5.67 0.22 -22.22
N ASN A 94 -4.75 0.30 -23.18
CA ASN A 94 -3.98 -0.85 -23.64
C ASN A 94 -3.05 -1.36 -22.52
N ASP A 95 -2.45 -0.43 -21.78
CA ASP A 95 -1.54 -0.79 -20.69
C ASP A 95 -2.27 -1.52 -19.57
N LEU A 96 -3.50 -1.10 -19.23
CA LEU A 96 -4.30 -1.80 -18.24
C LEU A 96 -4.65 -3.22 -18.69
N LYS A 97 -4.99 -3.43 -19.95
CA LYS A 97 -5.30 -4.76 -20.49
C LYS A 97 -4.09 -5.67 -20.58
N GLU A 98 -2.91 -5.12 -20.87
CA GLU A 98 -1.68 -5.88 -21.08
C GLU A 98 -0.97 -6.19 -19.75
N PHE A 99 -0.92 -5.23 -18.81
CA PHE A 99 -0.06 -5.30 -17.63
C PHE A 99 -0.79 -5.54 -16.31
N TYR A 100 -2.13 -5.49 -16.28
CA TYR A 100 -2.91 -5.81 -15.09
C TYR A 100 -3.65 -7.16 -15.26
N PRO A 101 -3.59 -8.07 -14.27
CA PRO A 101 -2.79 -8.02 -13.03
C PRO A 101 -1.30 -8.24 -13.28
N THR A 102 -0.47 -7.68 -12.41
CA THR A 102 0.97 -7.98 -12.42
C THR A 102 1.27 -9.34 -11.76
N GLN A 103 2.45 -9.93 -12.03
CA GLN A 103 2.80 -11.24 -11.49
C GLN A 103 3.40 -11.13 -10.09
N VAL A 104 4.19 -10.09 -9.83
CA VAL A 104 4.98 -9.96 -8.61
C VAL A 104 4.97 -8.53 -8.09
N VAL A 105 4.81 -8.38 -6.77
CA VAL A 105 5.17 -7.16 -6.05
C VAL A 105 6.24 -7.48 -5.02
N SER A 106 7.28 -6.65 -4.94
CA SER A 106 8.35 -6.76 -3.94
C SER A 106 8.38 -5.52 -3.06
N THR A 107 8.39 -5.69 -1.73
CA THR A 107 8.40 -4.58 -0.79
C THR A 107 8.93 -4.95 0.59
N ASP A 108 9.14 -3.93 1.44
CA ASP A 108 9.53 -4.10 2.84
C ASP A 108 8.36 -4.53 3.72
N ARG A 109 8.66 -5.32 4.75
CA ARG A 109 7.67 -5.78 5.75
C ARG A 109 6.88 -4.66 6.43
N GLY A 110 7.47 -3.47 6.54
CA GLY A 110 6.86 -2.33 7.25
C GLY A 110 5.65 -1.75 6.57
N ILE A 111 5.42 -2.08 5.29
CA ILE A 111 4.29 -1.56 4.51
C ILE A 111 3.34 -2.64 3.98
N ILE A 112 3.38 -3.84 4.53
CA ILE A 112 2.42 -4.90 4.17
C ILE A 112 0.99 -4.39 4.42
N ASN A 113 0.70 -3.89 5.61
CA ASN A 113 -0.63 -3.41 5.99
C ASN A 113 -0.98 -2.06 5.36
N LEU A 114 0.03 -1.19 5.23
CA LEU A 114 -0.17 0.17 4.73
C LEU A 114 -0.33 0.23 3.22
N TRP A 115 0.29 -0.68 2.48
CA TRP A 115 0.32 -0.63 1.03
C TRP A 115 -0.17 -1.93 0.37
N VAL A 116 0.45 -3.07 0.66
CA VAL A 116 0.11 -4.35 -0.01
C VAL A 116 -1.36 -4.69 0.20
N ALA A 117 -1.83 -4.72 1.43
CA ALA A 117 -3.23 -5.04 1.74
C ALA A 117 -4.19 -4.05 1.07
N ARG A 118 -3.83 -2.76 1.08
CA ARG A 118 -4.65 -1.71 0.46
C ARG A 118 -4.70 -1.82 -1.06
N MET A 119 -3.60 -2.17 -1.72
CA MET A 119 -3.63 -2.45 -3.16
C MET A 119 -4.55 -3.63 -3.49
N ILE A 120 -4.53 -4.68 -2.66
CA ILE A 120 -5.35 -5.88 -2.89
C ILE A 120 -6.84 -5.55 -2.81
N PHE A 121 -7.30 -4.96 -1.70
CA PHE A 121 -8.73 -4.68 -1.59
C PHE A 121 -9.18 -3.58 -2.57
N SER A 122 -8.34 -2.60 -2.89
CA SER A 122 -8.66 -1.59 -3.90
C SER A 122 -8.73 -2.19 -5.31
N GLY A 123 -7.82 -3.10 -5.66
CA GLY A 123 -7.87 -3.79 -6.95
C GLY A 123 -9.14 -4.62 -7.10
N VAL A 124 -9.49 -5.41 -6.09
CA VAL A 124 -10.73 -6.19 -6.10
C VAL A 124 -11.97 -5.29 -6.16
N GLU A 125 -12.00 -4.18 -5.43
CA GLU A 125 -13.15 -3.26 -5.39
C GLU A 125 -13.33 -2.49 -6.71
N PHE A 126 -12.25 -1.92 -7.24
CA PHE A 126 -12.36 -1.00 -8.38
C PHE A 126 -12.23 -1.69 -9.75
N ILE A 127 -11.46 -2.78 -9.82
CA ILE A 127 -11.22 -3.51 -11.07
C ILE A 127 -12.01 -4.82 -11.10
N GLY A 128 -12.28 -5.43 -9.94
CA GLY A 128 -12.91 -6.76 -9.83
C GLY A 128 -11.91 -7.91 -9.88
N GLU A 129 -10.60 -7.62 -9.85
CA GLU A 129 -9.53 -8.60 -9.97
C GLU A 129 -8.36 -8.26 -9.05
N ILE A 130 -7.61 -9.30 -8.61
CA ILE A 130 -6.42 -9.12 -7.77
C ILE A 130 -5.33 -8.34 -8.54
N PRO A 131 -4.58 -7.44 -7.87
CA PRO A 131 -3.57 -6.64 -8.54
C PRO A 131 -2.26 -7.39 -8.86
N PHE A 132 -1.96 -8.46 -8.14
CA PHE A 132 -0.77 -9.30 -8.32
C PHE A 132 -0.96 -10.68 -7.66
N SER A 133 -0.23 -11.68 -8.14
CA SER A 133 -0.36 -13.06 -7.65
C SER A 133 0.73 -13.46 -6.64
N ASN A 134 1.89 -12.80 -6.64
CA ASN A 134 2.99 -13.14 -5.74
C ASN A 134 3.52 -11.91 -5.01
N ILE A 135 3.74 -12.06 -3.70
CA ILE A 135 4.27 -11.01 -2.83
C ILE A 135 5.61 -11.46 -2.28
N ILE A 136 6.66 -10.71 -2.60
CA ILE A 136 8.01 -10.92 -2.08
C ILE A 136 8.28 -9.86 -1.03
N ILE A 137 8.40 -10.27 0.23
CA ILE A 137 8.78 -9.39 1.32
C ILE A 137 10.26 -9.54 1.58
N HIS A 138 11.00 -8.48 1.31
CA HIS A 138 12.43 -8.41 1.55
C HIS A 138 12.76 -7.82 2.94
N PRO A 139 13.94 -8.10 3.51
CA PRO A 139 14.40 -7.47 4.73
C PRO A 139 14.59 -5.95 4.56
N THR A 140 14.40 -5.20 5.65
CA THR A 140 14.74 -3.77 5.67
C THR A 140 16.26 -3.62 5.54
N VAL A 141 16.71 -2.80 4.59
CA VAL A 141 18.12 -2.44 4.45
C VAL A 141 18.51 -1.49 5.59
N LEU A 142 19.54 -1.85 6.32
CA LEU A 142 20.00 -1.12 7.49
C LEU A 142 21.35 -0.43 7.22
N ALA A 143 21.64 0.63 7.97
CA ALA A 143 22.96 1.22 8.03
C ALA A 143 23.98 0.26 8.67
N LYS A 144 25.27 0.54 8.56
CA LYS A 144 26.35 -0.34 9.08
C LYS A 144 26.26 -0.61 10.57
N ASP A 145 25.64 0.29 11.33
CA ASP A 145 25.44 0.20 12.77
C ASP A 145 24.13 -0.55 13.15
N GLY A 146 23.43 -1.12 12.17
CA GLY A 146 22.18 -1.86 12.39
C GLY A 146 20.92 -1.00 12.55
N ARG A 147 21.03 0.33 12.49
CA ARG A 147 19.87 1.23 12.52
C ARG A 147 19.23 1.39 11.16
N ARG A 148 17.96 1.78 11.12
CA ARG A 148 17.31 2.19 9.87
C ARG A 148 18.05 3.36 9.23
N MET A 149 18.24 3.30 7.92
CA MET A 149 18.75 4.43 7.17
C MET A 149 17.80 5.63 7.26
N SER A 150 18.36 6.82 7.41
CA SER A 150 17.63 8.08 7.48
C SER A 150 18.34 9.16 6.69
N LYS A 151 17.59 9.87 5.84
CA LYS A 151 18.11 11.02 5.09
C LYS A 151 18.59 12.14 6.04
N SER A 152 17.82 12.43 7.08
CA SER A 152 18.13 13.48 8.07
C SER A 152 19.37 13.17 8.90
N LEU A 153 19.70 11.90 9.10
CA LEU A 153 20.89 11.46 9.82
C LEU A 153 22.09 11.18 8.90
N GLY A 154 21.94 11.35 7.59
CA GLY A 154 23.00 11.08 6.62
C GLY A 154 23.48 9.62 6.59
N THR A 155 22.65 8.67 7.06
CA THR A 155 23.03 7.25 7.13
C THR A 155 22.63 6.46 5.89
N GLY A 156 22.05 7.12 4.89
CA GLY A 156 21.72 6.52 3.60
C GLY A 156 22.98 6.11 2.82
N ILE A 157 22.91 4.97 2.15
CA ILE A 157 23.96 4.51 1.24
C ILE A 157 23.47 4.75 -0.18
N ASP A 158 24.23 5.48 -0.97
CA ASP A 158 23.93 5.68 -2.38
C ASP A 158 24.14 4.34 -3.13
N PRO A 159 23.10 3.81 -3.80
CA PRO A 159 23.22 2.55 -4.54
C PRO A 159 24.24 2.65 -5.68
N LEU A 160 24.48 3.81 -6.28
CA LEU A 160 25.48 3.98 -7.32
C LEU A 160 26.89 3.67 -6.82
N ILE A 161 27.24 4.07 -5.59
CA ILE A 161 28.52 3.72 -4.97
C ILE A 161 28.68 2.20 -4.84
N LEU A 162 27.60 1.49 -4.56
CA LEU A 162 27.62 0.02 -4.46
C LEU A 162 27.78 -0.63 -5.85
N ILE A 163 27.06 -0.09 -6.84
CA ILE A 163 27.17 -0.56 -8.23
C ILE A 163 28.59 -0.38 -8.77
N ASP A 164 29.17 0.78 -8.55
CA ASP A 164 30.58 1.08 -8.97
C ASP A 164 31.60 0.15 -8.31
N LYS A 165 31.32 -0.26 -7.07
CA LYS A 165 32.25 -1.11 -6.30
C LYS A 165 32.07 -2.61 -6.56
N TYR A 166 30.85 -3.07 -6.78
CA TYR A 166 30.51 -4.50 -6.80
C TYR A 166 29.89 -4.96 -8.11
N GLY A 167 29.57 -4.04 -9.01
CA GLY A 167 28.79 -4.32 -10.22
C GLY A 167 27.27 -4.25 -9.97
N ALA A 168 26.49 -4.32 -11.04
CA ALA A 168 25.04 -4.38 -11.02
C ALA A 168 24.54 -5.82 -11.17
#